data_fcef60d91d45ee7bc2454fb896b9f673
#
_entry.id   fcef60d91d45ee7bc2454fb896b9f673
#
_cell.length_a   1.000
_cell.length_b   1.000
_cell.length_c   1.000
_cell.angle_alpha   90.00
_cell.angle_beta   90.00
_cell.angle_gamma   90.00
#
_symmetry.space_group_name_H-M   'P 1'
#
loop_
_entity.id
_entity.type
_entity.pdbx_description
1 polymer ?
#
loop_
_entity_poly.entity_id
_entity_poly.type
_entity_poly.pdbx_seq_one_letter_code
_entity_poly.pdbx_strand_id
1 'polypeptide(L)'
;GEGPSILEAKTYRWQGHHVGDPGTYRSRRDPDEVAKWKARCPIKMVRAMMLKNKTATEAEILEIEARVDQKIADASTFAVNDEYPPAEDAFKDNF
;
A
#
# COMPACT_ATOMS: atom_id res chain seq x y z
N GLY A 1 1.11 -25.87 14.69
CA GLY A 1 0.66 -27.24 14.89
C GLY A 1 -0.74 -27.38 15.50
N GLU A 2 -1.44 -26.23 15.70
CA GLU A 2 -2.79 -26.21 16.34
C GLU A 2 -3.94 -26.30 15.32
N GLY A 3 -3.66 -26.62 14.06
CA GLY A 3 -4.63 -26.73 13.00
C GLY A 3 -4.77 -25.47 12.14
N PRO A 4 -5.75 -25.45 11.21
CA PRO A 4 -5.97 -24.30 10.33
C PRO A 4 -6.52 -23.09 11.08
N SER A 5 -6.15 -21.89 10.60
CA SER A 5 -6.62 -20.63 11.16
C SER A 5 -7.27 -19.77 10.08
N ILE A 6 -8.25 -18.95 10.49
CA ILE A 6 -8.89 -17.96 9.62
C ILE A 6 -8.48 -16.57 10.11
N LEU A 7 -7.89 -15.78 9.22
CA LEU A 7 -7.57 -14.37 9.47
C LEU A 7 -8.56 -13.47 8.71
N GLU A 8 -9.42 -12.76 9.43
CA GLU A 8 -10.29 -11.75 8.84
C GLU A 8 -9.61 -10.39 8.83
N ALA A 9 -9.27 -9.86 7.64
CA ALA A 9 -8.69 -8.53 7.48
C ALA A 9 -9.77 -7.53 7.07
N LYS A 10 -10.29 -6.74 8.03
CA LYS A 10 -11.28 -5.69 7.77
C LYS A 10 -10.61 -4.47 7.16
N THR A 11 -10.95 -4.18 5.92
CA THR A 11 -10.35 -3.09 5.14
C THR A 11 -11.42 -2.15 4.59
N TYR A 12 -10.97 -0.98 4.15
CA TYR A 12 -11.80 0.03 3.52
C TYR A 12 -11.02 0.71 2.40
N ARG A 13 -11.57 0.80 1.20
CA ARG A 13 -10.89 1.42 0.07
C ARG A 13 -11.03 2.93 0.11
N TRP A 14 -9.91 3.65 0.30
CA TRP A 14 -9.88 5.11 0.36
C TRP A 14 -9.82 5.75 -1.03
N GLN A 15 -9.12 5.12 -1.94
CA GLN A 15 -8.86 5.63 -3.30
C GLN A 15 -9.85 5.05 -4.32
N GLY A 16 -9.84 5.60 -5.54
CA GLY A 16 -10.56 5.04 -6.67
C GLY A 16 -10.08 3.64 -7.04
N HIS A 17 -10.80 3.02 -7.95
CA HIS A 17 -10.40 1.74 -8.52
C HIS A 17 -9.09 1.86 -9.32
N HIS A 18 -8.94 2.96 -10.05
CA HIS A 18 -7.75 3.32 -10.82
C HIS A 18 -7.62 4.86 -10.90
N VAL A 19 -6.52 5.36 -11.49
CA VAL A 19 -6.22 6.81 -11.55
C VAL A 19 -7.32 7.61 -12.25
N GLY A 20 -7.91 7.07 -13.33
CA GLY A 20 -9.00 7.69 -14.08
C GLY A 20 -10.40 7.48 -13.50
N ASP A 21 -10.52 6.82 -12.35
CA ASP A 21 -11.83 6.61 -11.71
C ASP A 21 -12.38 7.92 -11.15
N PRO A 22 -13.49 8.45 -11.71
CA PRO A 22 -14.07 9.72 -11.26
C PRO A 22 -14.60 9.66 -9.83
N GLY A 23 -14.66 8.47 -9.26
CA GLY A 23 -15.06 8.26 -7.86
C GLY A 23 -16.51 8.68 -7.57
N THR A 24 -17.39 8.67 -8.57
CA THR A 24 -18.80 9.10 -8.42
C THR A 24 -19.54 8.33 -7.33
N TYR A 25 -19.16 7.08 -7.09
CA TYR A 25 -19.70 6.30 -5.98
C TYR A 25 -19.27 6.83 -4.61
N ARG A 26 -18.20 7.64 -4.54
CA ARG A 26 -17.72 8.26 -3.29
C ARG A 26 -18.67 9.34 -2.79
N SER A 27 -19.38 10.02 -3.67
CA SER A 27 -20.39 11.02 -3.27
C SER A 27 -21.57 10.40 -2.50
N ARG A 28 -21.71 9.07 -2.60
CA ARG A 28 -22.72 8.29 -1.86
C ARG A 28 -22.20 7.73 -0.53
N ARG A 29 -20.92 7.92 -0.23
CA ARG A 29 -20.31 7.48 1.04
C ARG A 29 -20.42 8.58 2.07
N ASP A 30 -20.70 8.18 3.30
CA ASP A 30 -20.63 9.08 4.43
C ASP A 30 -19.19 9.59 4.61
N PRO A 31 -18.95 10.92 4.53
CA PRO A 31 -17.61 11.48 4.75
C PRO A 31 -17.03 11.12 6.12
N ASP A 32 -17.88 11.01 7.15
CA ASP A 32 -17.47 10.66 8.49
C ASP A 32 -16.99 9.21 8.57
N GLU A 33 -17.64 8.32 7.85
CA GLU A 33 -17.18 6.93 7.73
C GLU A 33 -15.78 6.85 7.10
N VAL A 34 -15.57 7.55 5.99
CA VAL A 34 -14.26 7.61 5.32
C VAL A 34 -13.19 8.16 6.26
N ALA A 35 -13.51 9.23 6.99
CA ALA A 35 -12.58 9.84 7.95
C ALA A 35 -12.23 8.87 9.09
N LYS A 36 -13.20 8.16 9.63
CA LYS A 36 -12.99 7.14 10.67
C LYS A 36 -12.07 6.02 10.18
N TRP A 37 -12.26 5.53 8.95
CA TRP A 37 -11.39 4.50 8.39
C TRP A 37 -9.97 5.00 8.12
N LYS A 38 -9.80 6.23 7.63
CA LYS A 38 -8.48 6.86 7.46
C LYS A 38 -7.75 7.05 8.79
N ALA A 39 -8.46 7.41 9.84
CA ALA A 39 -7.89 7.52 11.18
C ALA A 39 -7.37 6.17 11.71
N ARG A 40 -7.97 5.07 11.27
CA ARG A 40 -7.57 3.69 11.59
C ARG A 40 -6.53 3.11 10.62
N CYS A 41 -5.75 3.94 9.94
CA CYS A 41 -4.68 3.49 9.06
C CYS A 41 -3.74 2.52 9.79
N PRO A 42 -3.57 1.28 9.31
CA PRO A 42 -2.77 0.28 10.02
C PRO A 42 -1.30 0.69 10.14
N ILE A 43 -0.75 1.41 9.15
CA ILE A 43 0.63 1.91 9.20
C ILE A 43 0.79 2.89 10.38
N LYS A 44 -0.14 3.86 10.51
CA LYS A 44 -0.14 4.80 11.63
C LYS A 44 -0.30 4.10 12.99
N MET A 45 -1.16 3.09 13.04
CA MET A 45 -1.39 2.32 14.27
C MET A 45 -0.15 1.53 14.67
N VAL A 46 0.50 0.85 13.74
CA VAL A 46 1.76 0.10 14.00
C VAL A 46 2.86 1.05 14.43
N ARG A 47 3.05 2.17 13.74
CA ARG A 47 4.01 3.21 14.13
C ARG A 47 3.81 3.66 15.58
N ALA A 48 2.57 4.02 15.93
CA ALA A 48 2.24 4.45 17.29
C ALA A 48 2.49 3.33 18.34
N MET A 49 2.18 2.10 17.98
CA MET A 49 2.42 0.93 18.84
C MET A 49 3.91 0.68 19.05
N MET A 50 4.73 0.79 18.01
CA MET A 50 6.18 0.62 18.11
C MET A 50 6.80 1.66 19.05
N LEU A 51 6.42 2.92 18.91
CA LEU A 51 6.89 3.99 19.80
C LEU A 51 6.42 3.78 21.23
N LYS A 52 5.14 3.45 21.43
CA LYS A 52 4.56 3.20 22.75
C LYS A 52 5.25 2.04 23.47
N ASN A 53 5.52 0.97 22.76
CA ASN A 53 6.14 -0.25 23.31
C ASN A 53 7.66 -0.16 23.35
N LYS A 54 8.24 0.95 22.85
CA LYS A 54 9.70 1.16 22.74
C LYS A 54 10.40 0.04 21.95
N THR A 55 9.72 -0.54 20.97
CA THR A 55 10.29 -1.52 20.04
C THR A 55 11.07 -0.89 18.91
N ALA A 56 10.86 0.41 18.67
CA ALA A 56 11.67 1.25 17.81
C ALA A 56 11.63 2.70 18.30
N THR A 57 12.67 3.43 17.98
CA THR A 57 12.76 4.89 18.17
C THR A 57 12.19 5.63 16.96
N GLU A 58 11.87 6.91 17.13
CA GLU A 58 11.45 7.77 16.02
C GLU A 58 12.49 7.80 14.89
N ALA A 59 13.78 7.86 15.23
CA ALA A 59 14.86 7.89 14.24
C ALA A 59 14.92 6.60 13.41
N GLU A 60 14.78 5.44 14.02
CA GLU A 60 14.74 4.15 13.31
C GLU A 60 13.52 4.04 12.39
N ILE A 61 12.37 4.56 12.79
CA ILE A 61 11.17 4.58 11.95
C ILE A 61 11.39 5.49 10.74
N LEU A 62 11.92 6.69 10.94
CA LEU A 62 12.22 7.62 9.84
C LEU A 62 13.26 7.06 8.87
N GLU A 63 14.26 6.32 9.35
CA GLU A 63 15.21 5.62 8.50
C GLU A 63 14.54 4.55 7.64
N ILE A 64 13.60 3.79 8.21
CA ILE A 64 12.81 2.80 7.46
C ILE A 64 11.96 3.48 6.39
N GLU A 65 11.26 4.56 6.74
CA GLU A 65 10.43 5.33 5.82
C GLU A 65 11.27 5.85 4.64
N ALA A 66 12.40 6.51 4.92
CA ALA A 66 13.30 7.02 3.89
C ALA A 66 13.84 5.92 2.97
N ARG A 67 14.17 4.74 3.52
CA ARG A 67 14.64 3.60 2.73
C ARG A 67 13.53 3.03 1.84
N VAL A 68 12.28 3.04 2.29
CA VAL A 68 11.13 2.61 1.49
C VAL A 68 10.88 3.61 0.35
N ASP A 69 10.89 4.90 0.65
CA ASP A 69 10.72 5.96 -0.34
C ASP A 69 11.79 5.88 -1.43
N GLN A 70 13.06 5.65 -1.05
CA GLN A 70 14.13 5.46 -2.02
C GLN A 70 13.90 4.23 -2.91
N LYS A 71 13.48 3.09 -2.34
CA LYS A 71 13.16 1.90 -3.13
C LYS A 71 12.05 2.13 -4.15
N ILE A 72 11.03 2.90 -3.80
CA ILE A 72 9.93 3.24 -4.72
C ILE A 72 10.44 4.17 -5.83
N ALA A 73 11.29 5.15 -5.50
CA ALA A 73 11.90 6.04 -6.48
C ALA A 73 12.79 5.25 -7.47
N ASP A 74 13.61 4.34 -6.95
CA ASP A 74 14.49 3.49 -7.76
C ASP A 74 13.66 2.58 -8.68
N ALA A 75 12.61 1.96 -8.17
CA ALA A 75 11.70 1.11 -8.96
C ALA A 75 10.98 1.91 -10.06
N SER A 76 10.56 3.12 -9.77
CA SER A 76 9.97 4.03 -10.77
C SER A 76 10.97 4.40 -11.86
N THR A 77 12.20 4.73 -11.47
CA THR A 77 13.29 5.06 -12.40
C THR A 77 13.64 3.85 -13.28
N PHE A 78 13.72 2.67 -12.68
CA PHE A 78 13.94 1.42 -13.41
C PHE A 78 12.84 1.21 -14.46
N ALA A 79 11.56 1.28 -14.06
CA ALA A 79 10.43 1.04 -14.96
C ALA A 79 10.35 2.03 -16.14
N VAL A 80 10.79 3.28 -15.93
CA VAL A 80 10.80 4.32 -16.99
C VAL A 80 11.95 4.13 -17.96
N ASN A 81 13.10 3.64 -17.48
CA ASN A 81 14.32 3.54 -18.27
C ASN A 81 14.56 2.14 -18.84
N ASP A 82 13.75 1.17 -18.46
CA ASP A 82 13.88 -0.19 -18.94
C ASP A 82 13.47 -0.30 -20.44
N GLU A 83 14.07 -1.23 -21.14
CA GLU A 83 13.76 -1.47 -22.54
C GLU A 83 12.39 -2.13 -22.68
N TYR A 84 11.70 -1.84 -23.80
CA TYR A 84 10.48 -2.56 -24.12
C TYR A 84 10.77 -4.03 -24.39
N PRO A 85 9.88 -4.94 -23.98
CA PRO A 85 10.02 -6.35 -24.31
C PRO A 85 10.16 -6.55 -25.83
N PRO A 86 11.02 -7.47 -26.30
CA PRO A 86 11.12 -7.79 -27.71
C PRO A 86 9.78 -8.33 -28.24
N ALA A 87 9.49 -8.08 -29.53
CA ALA A 87 8.20 -8.43 -30.14
C ALA A 87 7.88 -9.94 -30.03
N GLU A 88 8.91 -10.78 -29.99
CA GLU A 88 8.79 -12.23 -29.83
C GLU A 88 8.17 -12.66 -28.51
N ASP A 89 8.28 -11.82 -27.48
CA ASP A 89 7.71 -12.11 -26.15
C ASP A 89 6.18 -12.10 -26.17
N ALA A 90 5.56 -11.44 -27.18
CA ALA A 90 4.12 -11.49 -27.37
C ALA A 90 3.58 -12.90 -27.68
N PHE A 91 4.45 -13.82 -28.09
CA PHE A 91 4.09 -15.21 -28.41
C PHE A 91 4.53 -16.21 -27.34
N LYS A 92 5.19 -15.75 -26.29
CA LYS A 92 5.58 -16.57 -25.14
C LYS A 92 4.44 -16.60 -24.12
N ASP A 93 4.35 -17.70 -23.40
CA ASP A 93 3.40 -17.89 -22.29
C ASP A 93 1.91 -17.69 -22.66
N ASN A 94 1.57 -17.80 -23.94
CA ASN A 94 0.20 -17.88 -24.39
C ASN A 94 -0.28 -19.33 -24.27
N PHE A 95 -1.29 -19.56 -23.45
CA PHE A 95 -1.91 -20.85 -23.21
C PHE A 95 -3.07 -21.09 -24.17
#